data_84f16989ef4857bac4205ad8b50fd518
#
_entry.id   84f16989ef4857bac4205ad8b50fd518
#
_cell.length_a   1.000
_cell.length_b   1.000
_cell.length_c   1.000
_cell.angle_alpha   90.00
_cell.angle_beta   90.00
_cell.angle_gamma   90.00
#
_symmetry.space_group_name_H-M   'P 1'
#
loop_
_entity.id
_entity.type
_entity.pdbx_description
1 polymer ?
#
loop_
_entity_poly.entity_id
_entity_poly.type
_entity_poly.pdbx_seq_one_letter_code
_entity_poly.pdbx_strand_id
1 'polypeptide(L)'
;KNIYSFEASSKTYKYLDANVNKIRKKYNETNIEIFNTGVGNSNKQKIFNELQDSNSSTFNLIDQDSTYFKRKNRILSFFFKKNFYITKNFVSQIMLSEFIEQKDIKKIDILKIDTEGYELEVIKGLGKDIQLIKFIYFEHHYDNMIKKNYKFSKIHDLLLRNGFQR
;
A
#
# COMPACT_ATOMS: atom_id res chain seq x y z
N LYS A 1 17.55 13.09 -7.15
CA LYS A 1 16.94 11.90 -6.50
C LYS A 1 15.54 11.70 -7.10
N ASN A 2 15.11 10.44 -7.28
CA ASN A 2 13.78 10.12 -7.76
C ASN A 2 12.96 9.47 -6.65
N ILE A 3 11.71 9.88 -6.51
CA ILE A 3 10.74 9.30 -5.58
C ILE A 3 9.48 8.98 -6.40
N TYR A 4 9.03 7.75 -6.30
CA TYR A 4 7.78 7.28 -6.89
C TYR A 4 6.82 6.89 -5.77
N SER A 5 5.61 7.42 -5.78
CA SER A 5 4.61 7.11 -4.77
C SER A 5 3.30 6.67 -5.42
N PHE A 6 2.70 5.64 -4.88
CA PHE A 6 1.47 5.04 -5.36
C PHE A 6 0.41 5.12 -4.28
N GLU A 7 -0.78 5.59 -4.63
CA GLU A 7 -1.92 5.70 -3.73
C GLU A 7 -3.18 5.18 -4.44
N ALA A 8 -3.77 4.14 -3.88
CA ALA A 8 -4.94 3.49 -4.45
C ALA A 8 -6.23 4.30 -4.24
N SER A 9 -6.38 4.95 -3.08
CA SER A 9 -7.53 5.80 -2.78
C SER A 9 -7.45 7.12 -3.53
N SER A 10 -8.40 7.40 -4.42
CA SER A 10 -8.47 8.69 -5.11
C SER A 10 -8.69 9.87 -4.16
N LYS A 11 -9.30 9.62 -3.00
CA LYS A 11 -9.48 10.62 -1.95
C LYS A 11 -8.14 10.97 -1.31
N THR A 12 -7.39 9.96 -0.87
CA THR A 12 -6.07 10.14 -0.24
C THR A 12 -5.06 10.68 -1.25
N TYR A 13 -5.13 10.25 -2.51
CA TYR A 13 -4.29 10.77 -3.58
C TYR A 13 -4.38 12.30 -3.74
N LYS A 14 -5.58 12.89 -3.63
CA LYS A 14 -5.76 14.35 -3.69
C LYS A 14 -5.00 15.07 -2.57
N TYR A 15 -4.99 14.51 -1.35
CA TYR A 15 -4.20 15.05 -0.24
C TYR A 15 -2.69 14.87 -0.46
N LEU A 16 -2.30 13.70 -0.99
CA LEU A 16 -0.92 13.44 -1.36
C LEU A 16 -0.42 14.45 -2.39
N ASP A 17 -1.18 14.69 -3.46
CA ASP A 17 -0.83 15.64 -4.52
C ASP A 17 -0.65 17.07 -3.97
N ALA A 18 -1.58 17.54 -3.14
CA ALA A 18 -1.50 18.83 -2.51
C ALA A 18 -0.24 18.99 -1.63
N ASN A 19 0.14 17.92 -0.90
CA ASN A 19 1.35 17.93 -0.06
C ASN A 19 2.63 17.84 -0.89
N VAL A 20 2.66 16.99 -1.91
CA VAL A 20 3.81 16.86 -2.81
C VAL A 20 4.08 18.15 -3.53
N ASN A 21 3.06 18.90 -3.94
CA ASN A 21 3.24 20.21 -4.58
C ASN A 21 3.90 21.26 -3.63
N LYS A 22 3.65 21.17 -2.31
CA LYS A 22 4.36 21.98 -1.32
C LYS A 22 5.82 21.54 -1.18
N ILE A 23 6.08 20.22 -1.18
CA ILE A 23 7.42 19.64 -1.05
C ILE A 23 8.27 19.99 -2.28
N ARG A 24 7.74 19.88 -3.50
CA ARG A 24 8.43 20.23 -4.74
C ARG A 24 8.92 21.68 -4.74
N LYS A 25 8.13 22.60 -4.18
CA LYS A 25 8.53 24.01 -4.03
C LYS A 25 9.71 24.20 -3.08
N LYS A 26 9.87 23.32 -2.09
CA LYS A 26 10.93 23.39 -1.08
C LYS A 26 12.21 22.63 -1.50
N TYR A 27 12.06 21.55 -2.27
CA TYR A 27 13.13 20.62 -2.64
C TYR A 27 13.14 20.40 -4.16
N ASN A 28 13.55 21.44 -4.90
CA ASN A 28 13.54 21.47 -6.38
C ASN A 28 14.47 20.45 -7.05
N GLU A 29 15.49 19.94 -6.34
CA GLU A 29 16.42 18.93 -6.86
C GLU A 29 15.88 17.47 -6.78
N THR A 30 14.70 17.26 -6.21
CA THR A 30 14.08 15.94 -6.06
C THR A 30 12.93 15.80 -7.04
N ASN A 31 13.05 14.85 -7.95
CA ASN A 31 11.95 14.45 -8.82
C ASN A 31 10.98 13.57 -8.04
N ILE A 32 9.73 14.00 -7.85
CA ILE A 32 8.69 13.24 -7.17
C ILE A 32 7.56 13.01 -8.16
N GLU A 33 7.30 11.76 -8.48
CA GLU A 33 6.14 11.35 -9.29
C GLU A 33 5.14 10.59 -8.41
N ILE A 34 3.86 10.90 -8.56
CA ILE A 34 2.78 10.28 -7.81
C ILE A 34 1.77 9.66 -8.76
N PHE A 35 1.22 8.51 -8.40
CA PHE A 35 0.31 7.72 -9.22
C PHE A 35 -0.93 7.35 -8.43
N ASN A 36 -2.12 7.66 -8.97
CA ASN A 36 -3.38 7.20 -8.39
C ASN A 36 -3.69 5.78 -8.89
N THR A 37 -2.96 4.82 -8.36
CA THR A 37 -3.10 3.41 -8.68
C THR A 37 -2.66 2.55 -7.51
N GLY A 38 -3.19 1.36 -7.41
CA GLY A 38 -2.72 0.37 -6.44
C GLY A 38 -1.52 -0.41 -6.96
N VAL A 39 -0.79 -1.00 -6.04
CA VAL A 39 0.33 -1.90 -6.36
C VAL A 39 0.02 -3.31 -5.88
N GLY A 40 0.38 -4.32 -6.67
CA GLY A 40 0.19 -5.72 -6.30
C GLY A 40 0.84 -6.69 -7.28
N ASN A 41 0.26 -7.88 -7.43
CA ASN A 41 0.83 -8.97 -8.22
C ASN A 41 0.22 -9.15 -9.61
N SER A 42 -0.52 -8.17 -10.09
CA SER A 42 -1.18 -8.23 -11.41
C SER A 42 -1.56 -6.85 -11.91
N ASN A 43 -1.60 -6.68 -13.23
CA ASN A 43 -2.03 -5.45 -13.90
C ASN A 43 -3.50 -5.57 -14.29
N LYS A 44 -4.39 -5.25 -13.38
CA LYS A 44 -5.84 -5.30 -13.61
C LYS A 44 -6.60 -4.41 -12.65
N GLN A 45 -7.84 -4.13 -12.98
CA GLN A 45 -8.75 -3.51 -12.02
C GLN A 45 -9.12 -4.50 -10.91
N LYS A 46 -9.15 -4.01 -9.70
CA LYS A 46 -9.50 -4.79 -8.51
C LYS A 46 -10.37 -3.99 -7.55
N ILE A 47 -11.22 -4.69 -6.82
CA ILE A 47 -12.04 -4.06 -5.78
C ILE A 47 -11.13 -3.61 -4.65
N PHE A 48 -11.16 -2.32 -4.36
CA PHE A 48 -10.51 -1.68 -3.24
C PHE A 48 -11.56 -1.34 -2.18
N ASN A 49 -11.36 -1.85 -0.97
CA ASN A 49 -12.24 -1.59 0.16
C ASN A 49 -11.74 -0.33 0.89
N GLU A 50 -12.39 0.79 0.63
CA GLU A 50 -12.04 2.08 1.20
C GLU A 50 -12.85 2.33 2.47
N LEU A 51 -12.15 2.52 3.58
CA LEU A 51 -12.75 2.89 4.83
C LEU A 51 -12.91 4.41 4.95
N GLN A 52 -13.93 4.84 5.64
CA GLN A 52 -14.27 6.27 5.76
C GLN A 52 -13.12 7.09 6.37
N ASP A 53 -12.35 6.51 7.30
CA ASP A 53 -11.18 7.15 7.91
C ASP A 53 -9.91 7.07 7.05
N SER A 54 -9.97 6.39 5.90
CA SER A 54 -8.91 6.15 4.92
C SER A 54 -7.67 5.38 5.42
N ASN A 55 -7.41 5.33 6.72
CA ASN A 55 -6.16 4.82 7.28
C ASN A 55 -6.03 3.29 7.29
N SER A 56 -7.08 2.55 6.89
CA SER A 56 -7.07 1.08 6.85
C SER A 56 -7.70 0.54 5.57
N SER A 57 -7.65 1.33 4.49
CA SER A 57 -8.20 0.93 3.20
C SER A 57 -7.30 -0.08 2.51
N THR A 58 -7.88 -1.12 1.89
CA THR A 58 -7.11 -2.27 1.41
C THR A 58 -7.78 -2.99 0.24
N PHE A 59 -6.99 -3.74 -0.54
CA PHE A 59 -7.49 -4.71 -1.53
C PHE A 59 -7.99 -6.02 -0.92
N ASN A 60 -7.71 -6.27 0.35
CA ASN A 60 -8.21 -7.43 1.06
C ASN A 60 -9.66 -7.25 1.53
N LEU A 61 -10.31 -8.37 1.85
CA LEU A 61 -11.62 -8.33 2.48
C LEU A 61 -11.49 -7.81 3.92
N ILE A 62 -12.46 -7.00 4.33
CA ILE A 62 -12.55 -6.50 5.69
C ILE A 62 -13.59 -7.32 6.45
N ASP A 63 -13.17 -7.87 7.59
CA ASP A 63 -14.05 -8.59 8.51
C ASP A 63 -14.76 -7.61 9.44
N GLN A 64 -16.01 -7.28 9.07
CA GLN A 64 -16.85 -6.39 9.86
C GLN A 64 -17.31 -7.03 11.19
N ASP A 65 -17.21 -8.36 11.31
CA ASP A 65 -17.54 -9.08 12.54
C ASP A 65 -16.38 -9.18 13.51
N SER A 66 -15.18 -8.82 13.09
CA SER A 66 -14.00 -8.83 13.95
C SER A 66 -14.18 -7.91 15.17
N THR A 67 -13.59 -8.33 16.28
CA THR A 67 -13.61 -7.54 17.53
C THR A 67 -12.98 -6.16 17.34
N TYR A 68 -11.92 -6.09 16.54
CA TYR A 68 -11.23 -4.84 16.24
C TYR A 68 -12.12 -3.88 15.43
N PHE A 69 -12.80 -4.36 14.37
CA PHE A 69 -13.72 -3.54 13.59
C PHE A 69 -14.88 -3.02 14.46
N LYS A 70 -15.51 -3.89 15.26
CA LYS A 70 -16.61 -3.50 16.15
C LYS A 70 -16.18 -2.46 17.18
N ARG A 71 -14.97 -2.62 17.76
CA ARG A 71 -14.40 -1.63 18.69
C ARG A 71 -14.12 -0.30 18.01
N LYS A 72 -13.48 -0.32 16.84
CA LYS A 72 -13.18 0.87 16.03
C LYS A 72 -14.46 1.61 15.64
N ASN A 73 -15.47 0.88 15.17
CA ASN A 73 -16.76 1.43 14.81
C ASN A 73 -17.47 2.10 16.00
N ARG A 74 -17.46 1.44 17.18
CA ARG A 74 -18.05 2.00 18.41
C ARG A 74 -17.39 3.33 18.81
N ILE A 75 -16.06 3.40 18.78
CA ILE A 75 -15.32 4.62 19.11
C ILE A 75 -15.66 5.73 18.11
N LEU A 76 -15.57 5.44 16.82
CA LEU A 76 -15.84 6.43 15.78
C LEU A 76 -17.30 6.91 15.75
N SER A 77 -18.25 6.00 15.96
CA SER A 77 -19.67 6.39 16.02
C SER A 77 -19.99 7.30 17.22
N PHE A 78 -19.32 7.08 18.34
CA PHE A 78 -19.45 7.93 19.51
C PHE A 78 -18.94 9.36 19.27
N PHE A 79 -17.77 9.50 18.63
CA PHE A 79 -17.17 10.81 18.39
C PHE A 79 -17.75 11.55 17.17
N PHE A 80 -18.09 10.84 16.11
CA PHE A 80 -18.47 11.45 14.83
C PHE A 80 -19.96 11.34 14.51
N LYS A 81 -20.79 10.71 15.36
CA LYS A 81 -22.22 10.48 15.16
C LYS A 81 -22.58 9.87 13.80
N LYS A 82 -21.67 9.12 13.21
CA LYS A 82 -21.81 8.46 11.91
C LYS A 82 -21.41 7.00 11.99
N ASN A 83 -22.18 6.14 11.36
CA ASN A 83 -21.77 4.75 11.19
C ASN A 83 -20.55 4.68 10.28
N PHE A 84 -19.58 3.87 10.68
CA PHE A 84 -18.40 3.58 9.90
C PHE A 84 -18.78 2.66 8.74
N TYR A 85 -18.57 3.09 7.52
CA TYR A 85 -18.93 2.33 6.33
C TYR A 85 -17.71 2.07 5.45
N ILE A 86 -17.83 0.99 4.67
CA ILE A 86 -16.84 0.58 3.67
C ILE A 86 -17.42 0.89 2.29
N THR A 87 -16.68 1.65 1.50
CA THR A 87 -17.00 1.86 0.10
C THR A 87 -16.14 0.92 -0.75
N LYS A 88 -16.73 0.28 -1.75
CA LYS A 88 -16.04 -0.58 -2.70
C LYS A 88 -15.84 0.16 -4.01
N ASN A 89 -14.60 0.40 -4.38
CA ASN A 89 -14.23 1.07 -5.61
C ASN A 89 -13.41 0.14 -6.50
N PHE A 90 -13.56 0.24 -7.83
CA PHE A 90 -12.63 -0.41 -8.75
C PHE A 90 -11.42 0.49 -8.92
N VAL A 91 -10.24 -0.04 -8.63
CA VAL A 91 -8.96 0.67 -8.72
C VAL A 91 -8.03 -0.12 -9.63
N SER A 92 -7.35 0.57 -10.54
CA SER A 92 -6.29 -0.03 -11.33
C SER A 92 -5.14 -0.46 -10.44
N GLN A 93 -4.65 -1.66 -10.66
CA GLN A 93 -3.49 -2.21 -9.97
C GLN A 93 -2.39 -2.48 -10.98
N ILE A 94 -1.15 -2.21 -10.60
CA ILE A 94 0.04 -2.50 -11.41
C ILE A 94 1.01 -3.40 -10.64
N MET A 95 1.87 -4.09 -11.39
CA MET A 95 3.05 -4.78 -10.88
C MET A 95 4.24 -3.83 -10.85
N LEU A 96 5.00 -3.84 -9.75
CA LEU A 96 6.21 -3.01 -9.66
C LEU A 96 7.28 -3.43 -10.69
N SER A 97 7.37 -4.71 -11.05
CA SER A 97 8.29 -5.18 -12.09
C SER A 97 8.08 -4.45 -13.42
N GLU A 98 6.82 -4.30 -13.87
CA GLU A 98 6.56 -3.57 -15.11
C GLU A 98 6.85 -2.08 -14.99
N PHE A 99 6.52 -1.48 -13.85
CA PHE A 99 6.87 -0.08 -13.59
C PHE A 99 8.39 0.15 -13.60
N ILE A 100 9.15 -0.76 -12.99
CA ILE A 100 10.61 -0.73 -12.96
C ILE A 100 11.16 -0.81 -14.39
N GLU A 101 10.64 -1.73 -15.20
CA GLU A 101 11.02 -1.88 -16.61
C GLU A 101 10.66 -0.63 -17.43
N GLN A 102 9.43 -0.12 -17.34
CA GLN A 102 8.98 1.07 -18.08
C GLN A 102 9.79 2.33 -17.75
N LYS A 103 10.23 2.48 -16.49
CA LYS A 103 11.04 3.62 -16.03
C LYS A 103 12.54 3.38 -16.13
N ASP A 104 12.97 2.24 -16.64
CA ASP A 104 14.39 1.81 -16.74
C ASP A 104 15.13 1.93 -15.39
N ILE A 105 14.49 1.56 -14.29
CA ILE A 105 15.06 1.67 -12.94
C ILE A 105 16.07 0.56 -12.73
N LYS A 106 17.33 0.92 -12.48
CA LYS A 106 18.44 -0.04 -12.28
C LYS A 106 18.72 -0.33 -10.80
N LYS A 107 18.21 0.51 -9.89
CA LYS A 107 18.44 0.37 -8.46
C LYS A 107 17.37 1.11 -7.67
N ILE A 108 16.97 0.50 -6.57
CA ILE A 108 16.04 1.10 -5.60
C ILE A 108 16.72 1.09 -4.24
N ASP A 109 16.98 2.28 -3.69
CA ASP A 109 17.63 2.37 -2.38
C ASP A 109 16.68 1.98 -1.26
N ILE A 110 15.41 2.39 -1.32
CA ILE A 110 14.40 2.08 -0.30
C ILE A 110 13.06 1.83 -0.99
N LEU A 111 12.41 0.72 -0.65
CA LEU A 111 11.00 0.45 -0.94
C LEU A 111 10.23 0.45 0.39
N LYS A 112 9.35 1.45 0.59
CA LYS A 112 8.37 1.43 1.67
C LYS A 112 7.07 0.82 1.16
N ILE A 113 6.52 -0.17 1.89
CA ILE A 113 5.24 -0.81 1.61
C ILE A 113 4.33 -0.61 2.83
N ASP A 114 3.19 0.05 2.60
CA ASP A 114 2.19 0.35 3.61
C ASP A 114 0.81 0.19 2.93
N THR A 115 0.36 -1.05 2.85
CA THR A 115 -0.78 -1.45 2.01
C THR A 115 -1.88 -2.17 2.78
N GLU A 116 -1.85 -2.00 4.12
CA GLU A 116 -2.90 -2.49 5.00
C GLU A 116 -3.23 -3.97 4.74
N GLY A 117 -2.19 -4.81 4.90
CA GLY A 117 -2.32 -6.26 4.77
C GLY A 117 -2.18 -6.81 3.35
N TYR A 118 -1.76 -6.00 2.38
CA TYR A 118 -1.55 -6.44 0.98
C TYR A 118 -0.06 -6.53 0.59
N GLU A 119 0.84 -6.43 1.56
CA GLU A 119 2.31 -6.34 1.40
C GLU A 119 2.88 -7.54 0.65
N LEU A 120 2.39 -8.76 0.93
CA LEU A 120 2.85 -9.97 0.24
C LEU A 120 2.60 -9.90 -1.27
N GLU A 121 1.46 -9.36 -1.68
CA GLU A 121 1.12 -9.27 -3.09
C GLU A 121 1.95 -8.18 -3.80
N VAL A 122 2.30 -7.10 -3.10
CA VAL A 122 3.24 -6.09 -3.59
C VAL A 122 4.62 -6.71 -3.82
N ILE A 123 5.14 -7.46 -2.84
CA ILE A 123 6.45 -8.12 -2.93
C ILE A 123 6.46 -9.17 -4.05
N LYS A 124 5.38 -9.94 -4.24
CA LYS A 124 5.26 -10.87 -5.37
C LYS A 124 5.29 -10.16 -6.73
N GLY A 125 4.69 -8.96 -6.80
CA GLY A 125 4.67 -8.14 -8.01
C GLY A 125 6.02 -7.58 -8.44
N LEU A 126 7.05 -7.71 -7.61
CA LEU A 126 8.44 -7.38 -7.96
C LEU A 126 9.09 -8.48 -8.82
N GLY A 127 8.66 -9.74 -8.66
CA GLY A 127 9.32 -10.85 -9.35
C GLY A 127 10.83 -10.87 -9.11
N LYS A 128 11.62 -10.98 -10.20
CA LYS A 128 13.09 -10.95 -10.14
C LYS A 128 13.68 -9.59 -9.75
N ASP A 129 12.91 -8.50 -9.96
CA ASP A 129 13.40 -7.14 -9.74
C ASP A 129 13.51 -6.78 -8.26
N ILE A 130 13.06 -7.66 -7.37
CA ILE A 130 13.34 -7.59 -5.92
C ILE A 130 14.85 -7.47 -5.64
N GLN A 131 15.69 -8.01 -6.53
CA GLN A 131 17.16 -7.94 -6.43
C GLN A 131 17.73 -6.53 -6.66
N LEU A 132 16.96 -5.61 -7.23
CA LEU A 132 17.34 -4.22 -7.42
C LEU A 132 17.18 -3.38 -6.14
N ILE A 133 16.56 -3.94 -5.11
CA ILE A 133 16.17 -3.20 -3.91
C ILE A 133 17.20 -3.41 -2.80
N LYS A 134 17.71 -2.29 -2.25
CA LYS A 134 18.66 -2.34 -1.14
C LYS A 134 17.98 -2.51 0.22
N PHE A 135 16.89 -1.79 0.47
CA PHE A 135 16.14 -1.87 1.71
C PHE A 135 14.65 -1.97 1.43
N ILE A 136 13.97 -2.90 2.13
CA ILE A 136 12.52 -3.00 2.15
C ILE A 136 12.05 -2.69 3.56
N TYR A 137 11.19 -1.68 3.68
CA TYR A 137 10.48 -1.34 4.91
C TYR A 137 9.00 -1.58 4.69
N PHE A 138 8.37 -2.44 5.49
CA PHE A 138 6.93 -2.69 5.40
C PHE A 138 6.28 -2.74 6.78
N GLU A 139 5.02 -2.34 6.84
CA GLU A 139 4.21 -2.43 8.03
C GLU A 139 3.39 -3.73 7.99
N HIS A 140 3.36 -4.48 9.09
CA HIS A 140 2.59 -5.72 9.18
C HIS A 140 1.56 -5.62 10.29
N HIS A 141 0.29 -5.63 9.92
CA HIS A 141 -0.82 -5.57 10.84
C HIS A 141 -1.12 -6.96 11.42
N TYR A 142 -1.22 -7.04 12.74
CA TYR A 142 -1.53 -8.28 13.48
C TYR A 142 -3.01 -8.39 13.88
N ASP A 143 -3.82 -7.35 13.60
CA ASP A 143 -5.24 -7.41 13.86
C ASP A 143 -5.98 -8.37 12.92
N ASN A 144 -7.19 -8.75 13.30
CA ASN A 144 -8.04 -9.68 12.56
C ASN A 144 -9.12 -8.97 11.71
N MET A 145 -9.06 -7.65 11.57
CA MET A 145 -10.00 -6.89 10.75
C MET A 145 -9.78 -7.13 9.27
N ILE A 146 -8.52 -7.23 8.85
CA ILE A 146 -8.17 -7.44 7.45
C ILE A 146 -7.93 -8.94 7.22
N LYS A 147 -8.73 -9.56 6.34
CA LYS A 147 -8.60 -10.98 5.99
C LYS A 147 -7.38 -11.20 5.09
N LYS A 148 -6.25 -11.54 5.69
CA LYS A 148 -5.01 -11.87 4.99
C LYS A 148 -4.89 -13.38 4.82
N ASN A 149 -4.49 -13.82 3.62
CA ASN A 149 -4.24 -15.24 3.33
C ASN A 149 -2.77 -15.64 3.63
N TYR A 150 -2.08 -14.88 4.49
CA TYR A 150 -0.70 -15.15 4.86
C TYR A 150 -0.37 -14.68 6.28
N LYS A 151 0.68 -15.27 6.83
CA LYS A 151 1.31 -14.85 8.09
C LYS A 151 2.60 -14.09 7.79
N PHE A 152 3.09 -13.31 8.75
CA PHE A 152 4.37 -12.59 8.66
C PHE A 152 5.53 -13.49 8.19
N SER A 153 5.60 -14.73 8.70
CA SER A 153 6.62 -15.70 8.31
C SER A 153 6.72 -15.89 6.80
N LYS A 154 5.60 -15.84 6.07
CA LYS A 154 5.61 -16.00 4.61
C LYS A 154 6.32 -14.87 3.87
N ILE A 155 6.17 -13.62 4.35
CA ILE A 155 6.93 -12.49 3.82
C ILE A 155 8.40 -12.64 4.21
N HIS A 156 8.66 -12.92 5.48
CA HIS A 156 10.01 -13.10 6.01
C HIS A 156 10.79 -14.16 5.24
N ASP A 157 10.20 -15.35 5.05
CA ASP A 157 10.84 -16.44 4.29
C ASP A 157 11.09 -16.05 2.83
N LEU A 158 10.16 -15.32 2.21
CA LEU A 158 10.32 -14.82 0.84
C LEU A 158 11.51 -13.86 0.74
N LEU A 159 11.62 -12.93 1.69
CA LEU A 159 12.72 -11.96 1.73
C LEU A 159 14.08 -12.65 1.99
N LEU A 160 14.15 -13.60 2.93
CA LEU A 160 15.37 -14.37 3.20
C LEU A 160 15.85 -15.14 1.96
N ARG A 161 14.93 -15.80 1.22
CA ARG A 161 15.25 -16.52 -0.03
C ARG A 161 15.78 -15.59 -1.12
N ASN A 162 15.47 -14.31 -1.05
CA ASN A 162 15.97 -13.28 -1.96
C ASN A 162 17.20 -12.54 -1.41
N GLY A 163 17.83 -13.03 -0.35
CA GLY A 163 19.10 -12.52 0.17
C GLY A 163 18.97 -11.34 1.14
N PHE A 164 17.77 -10.94 1.53
CA PHE A 164 17.60 -9.92 2.56
C PHE A 164 17.92 -10.47 3.94
N GLN A 165 18.54 -9.64 4.75
CA GLN A 165 18.84 -9.91 6.16
C GLN A 165 17.99 -8.98 7.03
N ARG A 166 17.79 -9.40 8.29
CA ARG A 166 17.02 -8.64 9.28
C ARG A 166 17.81 -7.49 9.86
#